data_5f64894f0ca16735e0608276d8094f18
#
_entry.id   5f64894f0ca16735e0608276d8094f18
#
_cell.length_a   1.000
_cell.length_b   1.000
_cell.length_c   1.000
_cell.angle_alpha   90.00
_cell.angle_beta   90.00
_cell.angle_gamma   90.00
#
_symmetry.space_group_name_H-M   'P 1'
#
loop_
_entity.id
_entity.type
_entity.pdbx_description
1 polymer ?
#
loop_
_entity_poly.entity_id
_entity_poly.type
_entity_poly.pdbx_seq_one_letter_code
_entity_poly.pdbx_strand_id
1 'polypeptide(L)'
;MSGKRLVGFGAGLGLLQTSQTSPVNLEYVVDGTPGLAGSSVGGFTVYSPDRLTSERDRVTVIIYANTPPSVAAIAKQLSALGYRLGKNYIDSSLLHFETISPRLASLGLQPCRDRFNRCRALSLYSNVPNMTQIAGTWLMVELLEYCRSIHGDIAECGVFKGGNAFVVLNTCDVARQRPYHLLDSFAGFDKLSDCDPQQRAIDFRDVSFSQVSDIFANFQNVVLHKGLFEETLPRLEERKYSFVYMDCDLYEPTKALLEYFWGRLSPGGCVMLHDCWQPPAGAPAHVPTAFTGTLRALREFLPKDTEVLSFPETTHALVFKR
;
A
#
# COMPACT_ATOMS: atom_id res chain seq x y z
N MET A 1 27.39 1.16 -3.83
CA MET A 1 27.38 2.05 -2.63
C MET A 1 28.58 1.71 -1.72
N SER A 2 29.79 1.61 -2.25
CA SER A 2 30.95 1.19 -1.47
C SER A 2 31.49 2.32 -0.59
N GLY A 3 31.58 2.10 0.71
CA GLY A 3 32.31 2.93 1.67
C GLY A 3 31.52 3.97 2.47
N LYS A 4 30.21 4.19 2.20
CA LYS A 4 29.38 5.10 2.98
C LYS A 4 28.57 4.34 4.03
N ARG A 5 28.36 4.96 5.21
CA ARG A 5 27.47 4.44 6.25
C ARG A 5 26.01 4.54 5.79
N LEU A 6 25.17 3.58 6.16
CA LEU A 6 23.75 3.61 5.87
C LEU A 6 22.98 4.18 7.06
N VAL A 7 22.08 5.10 6.80
CA VAL A 7 21.21 5.71 7.82
C VAL A 7 19.76 5.74 7.33
N GLY A 8 18.83 5.61 8.27
CA GLY A 8 17.41 5.68 7.96
C GLY A 8 16.84 7.09 8.07
N PHE A 9 15.82 7.43 7.30
CA PHE A 9 14.96 8.58 7.53
C PHE A 9 13.52 8.13 7.66
N GLY A 10 12.92 8.32 8.82
CA GLY A 10 11.61 7.85 9.22
C GLY A 10 11.70 6.73 10.26
N ALA A 11 11.28 7.01 11.49
CA ALA A 11 11.31 6.10 12.63
C ALA A 11 9.91 5.51 12.94
N GLY A 12 9.07 5.37 11.94
CA GLY A 12 7.70 4.87 12.05
C GLY A 12 7.52 3.43 11.57
N LEU A 13 6.30 3.15 11.14
CA LEU A 13 5.85 1.82 10.68
C LEU A 13 6.72 1.28 9.54
N GLY A 14 7.11 2.12 8.57
CA GLY A 14 7.93 1.72 7.43
C GLY A 14 9.31 1.19 7.82
N LEU A 15 9.94 1.77 8.84
CA LEU A 15 11.20 1.26 9.37
C LEU A 15 11.01 -0.13 9.99
N LEU A 16 10.02 -0.28 10.88
CA LEU A 16 9.76 -1.54 11.57
C LEU A 16 9.44 -2.67 10.58
N GLN A 17 8.64 -2.38 9.60
CA GLN A 17 8.23 -3.31 8.55
C GLN A 17 9.41 -3.73 7.67
N THR A 18 10.15 -2.75 7.12
CA THR A 18 11.28 -3.03 6.23
C THR A 18 12.42 -3.72 6.97
N SER A 19 12.70 -3.38 8.23
CA SER A 19 13.75 -4.03 9.02
C SER A 19 13.49 -5.52 9.27
N GLN A 20 12.23 -5.96 9.27
CA GLN A 20 11.87 -7.37 9.40
C GLN A 20 11.98 -8.15 8.08
N THR A 21 11.70 -7.50 6.95
CA THR A 21 11.55 -8.15 5.64
C THR A 21 12.77 -7.98 4.74
N SER A 22 13.45 -6.87 4.88
CA SER A 22 14.65 -6.51 4.10
C SER A 22 15.68 -5.86 5.03
N PRO A 23 16.26 -6.63 5.95
CA PRO A 23 17.14 -6.07 6.97
C PRO A 23 18.35 -5.37 6.34
N VAL A 24 18.55 -4.12 6.75
CA VAL A 24 19.69 -3.29 6.34
C VAL A 24 20.44 -2.87 7.60
N ASN A 25 21.74 -3.00 7.59
CA ASN A 25 22.57 -2.56 8.72
C ASN A 25 22.68 -1.04 8.74
N LEU A 26 21.75 -0.38 9.45
CA LEU A 26 21.75 1.06 9.66
C LEU A 26 22.60 1.42 10.87
N GLU A 27 23.32 2.52 10.77
CA GLU A 27 24.10 3.06 11.91
C GLU A 27 23.17 3.80 12.89
N TYR A 28 22.19 4.53 12.35
CA TYR A 28 21.18 5.26 13.13
C TYR A 28 19.99 5.62 12.21
N VAL A 29 18.95 6.20 12.80
CA VAL A 29 17.79 6.72 12.09
C VAL A 29 17.61 8.20 12.44
N VAL A 30 17.08 8.99 11.51
CA VAL A 30 16.61 10.35 11.77
C VAL A 30 15.11 10.44 11.59
N ASP A 31 14.46 11.28 12.41
CA ASP A 31 13.02 11.54 12.28
C ASP A 31 12.71 12.98 12.74
N GLY A 32 11.80 13.64 12.01
CA GLY A 32 11.39 15.01 12.29
C GLY A 32 10.25 15.15 13.31
N THR A 33 9.70 14.03 13.81
CA THR A 33 8.61 14.06 14.79
C THR A 33 9.13 14.61 16.13
N PRO A 34 8.49 15.66 16.68
CA PRO A 34 8.89 16.24 17.94
C PRO A 34 8.93 15.18 19.07
N GLY A 35 10.02 15.20 19.84
CA GLY A 35 10.20 14.30 20.99
C GLY A 35 10.75 12.91 20.66
N LEU A 36 10.93 12.54 19.39
CA LEU A 36 11.54 11.25 19.04
C LEU A 36 13.07 11.24 19.12
N ALA A 37 13.73 12.37 18.95
CA ALA A 37 15.18 12.44 19.06
C ALA A 37 15.65 11.98 20.46
N GLY A 38 16.63 11.07 20.48
CA GLY A 38 17.14 10.41 21.69
C GLY A 38 16.43 9.09 22.04
N SER A 39 15.31 8.75 21.39
CA SER A 39 14.62 7.47 21.57
C SER A 39 15.29 6.32 20.79
N SER A 40 14.78 5.11 20.97
CA SER A 40 15.17 3.94 20.18
C SER A 40 13.94 3.34 19.48
N VAL A 41 14.05 3.08 18.18
CA VAL A 41 13.00 2.45 17.37
C VAL A 41 13.59 1.32 16.53
N GLY A 42 13.05 0.12 16.65
CA GLY A 42 13.57 -1.05 15.94
C GLY A 42 15.04 -1.39 16.26
N GLY A 43 15.52 -1.00 17.45
CA GLY A 43 16.92 -1.17 17.87
C GLY A 43 17.87 -0.05 17.41
N PHE A 44 17.36 0.94 16.68
CA PHE A 44 18.17 2.07 16.18
C PHE A 44 17.94 3.32 17.03
N THR A 45 19.01 4.04 17.34
CA THR A 45 18.91 5.37 17.98
C THR A 45 18.36 6.37 16.97
N VAL A 46 17.35 7.16 17.40
CA VAL A 46 16.73 8.21 16.59
C VAL A 46 17.39 9.56 16.86
N TYR A 47 17.76 10.28 15.80
CA TYR A 47 18.32 11.64 15.88
C TYR A 47 17.44 12.64 15.13
N SER A 48 17.67 13.95 15.36
CA SER A 48 17.08 15.01 14.52
C SER A 48 17.63 14.94 13.10
N PRO A 49 16.81 15.24 12.06
CA PRO A 49 17.26 15.34 10.66
C PRO A 49 18.39 16.38 10.45
N ASP A 50 18.54 17.35 11.34
CA ASP A 50 19.62 18.36 11.29
C ASP A 50 21.02 17.72 11.24
N ARG A 51 21.18 16.53 11.81
CA ARG A 51 22.41 15.76 11.77
C ARG A 51 22.90 15.52 10.33
N LEU A 52 21.99 15.33 9.39
CA LEU A 52 22.32 15.08 7.99
C LEU A 52 22.98 16.27 7.28
N THR A 53 22.86 17.48 7.83
CA THR A 53 23.46 18.70 7.26
C THR A 53 24.98 18.59 7.11
N SER A 54 25.64 17.93 8.06
CA SER A 54 27.10 17.76 8.09
C SER A 54 27.60 16.41 7.56
N GLU A 55 26.70 15.49 7.20
CA GLU A 55 27.06 14.09 6.90
C GLU A 55 26.85 13.69 5.43
N ARG A 56 26.44 14.61 4.52
CA ARG A 56 26.07 14.33 3.13
C ARG A 56 27.05 13.43 2.37
N ASP A 57 28.34 13.63 2.54
CA ASP A 57 29.36 12.90 1.81
C ASP A 57 29.79 11.59 2.50
N ARG A 58 29.33 11.37 3.74
CA ARG A 58 29.70 10.24 4.61
C ARG A 58 28.61 9.17 4.70
N VAL A 59 27.35 9.52 4.39
CA VAL A 59 26.21 8.62 4.55
C VAL A 59 25.44 8.44 3.25
N THR A 60 24.73 7.32 3.15
CA THR A 60 23.63 7.11 2.22
C THR A 60 22.34 6.94 3.02
N VAL A 61 21.32 7.72 2.68
CA VAL A 61 20.03 7.74 3.40
C VAL A 61 19.04 6.81 2.74
N ILE A 62 18.31 6.03 3.53
CA ILE A 62 17.16 5.24 3.08
C ILE A 62 15.90 5.85 3.70
N ILE A 63 14.96 6.27 2.86
CA ILE A 63 13.67 6.81 3.32
C ILE A 63 12.74 5.66 3.65
N TYR A 64 12.30 5.58 4.91
CA TYR A 64 11.38 4.55 5.43
C TYR A 64 9.96 5.08 5.67
N ALA A 65 9.48 5.99 4.85
CA ALA A 65 8.11 6.45 4.90
C ALA A 65 7.18 5.49 4.13
N ASN A 66 5.99 5.23 4.67
CA ASN A 66 5.03 4.28 4.09
C ASN A 66 4.22 4.87 2.94
N THR A 67 3.88 6.15 3.01
CA THR A 67 3.03 6.77 1.98
C THR A 67 3.86 7.59 0.99
N PRO A 68 3.52 7.57 -0.31
CA PRO A 68 4.20 8.37 -1.31
C PRO A 68 4.30 9.86 -0.98
N PRO A 69 3.26 10.54 -0.44
CA PRO A 69 3.41 11.94 -0.01
C PRO A 69 4.50 12.16 1.05
N SER A 70 4.61 11.25 2.02
CA SER A 70 5.66 11.33 3.04
C SER A 70 7.05 11.08 2.46
N VAL A 71 7.18 10.12 1.53
CA VAL A 71 8.44 9.89 0.79
C VAL A 71 8.83 11.14 0.01
N ALA A 72 7.90 11.76 -0.71
CA ALA A 72 8.15 12.97 -1.50
C ALA A 72 8.57 14.15 -0.60
N ALA A 73 7.93 14.34 0.56
CA ALA A 73 8.27 15.39 1.51
C ALA A 73 9.70 15.22 2.06
N ILE A 74 10.08 14.01 2.47
CA ILE A 74 11.44 13.70 2.93
C ILE A 74 12.46 13.87 1.79
N ALA A 75 12.15 13.39 0.59
CA ALA A 75 13.02 13.56 -0.58
C ALA A 75 13.28 15.05 -0.89
N LYS A 76 12.26 15.90 -0.74
CA LYS A 76 12.39 17.36 -0.89
C LYS A 76 13.34 17.95 0.18
N GLN A 77 13.23 17.52 1.45
CA GLN A 77 14.15 17.94 2.51
C GLN A 77 15.58 17.52 2.20
N LEU A 78 15.80 16.25 1.82
CA LEU A 78 17.13 15.75 1.46
C LEU A 78 17.73 16.51 0.28
N SER A 79 16.91 16.82 -0.74
CA SER A 79 17.34 17.59 -1.91
C SER A 79 17.77 19.01 -1.52
N ALA A 80 17.07 19.67 -0.59
CA ALA A 80 17.45 20.98 -0.06
C ALA A 80 18.80 20.95 0.69
N LEU A 81 19.16 19.82 1.32
CA LEU A 81 20.45 19.57 1.92
C LEU A 81 21.53 19.12 0.91
N GLY A 82 21.20 19.10 -0.40
CA GLY A 82 22.13 18.73 -1.47
C GLY A 82 22.29 17.21 -1.66
N TYR A 83 21.46 16.39 -1.04
CA TYR A 83 21.42 14.95 -1.34
C TYR A 83 20.77 14.71 -2.72
N ARG A 84 21.19 13.64 -3.41
CA ARG A 84 20.69 13.29 -4.76
C ARG A 84 20.20 11.85 -4.78
N LEU A 85 18.98 11.64 -5.33
CA LEU A 85 18.39 10.32 -5.53
C LEU A 85 19.34 9.41 -6.33
N GLY A 86 19.48 8.17 -5.90
CA GLY A 86 20.36 7.17 -6.51
C GLY A 86 21.85 7.36 -6.23
N LYS A 87 22.27 8.53 -5.70
CA LYS A 87 23.67 8.81 -5.36
C LYS A 87 23.94 8.69 -3.86
N ASN A 88 23.15 9.37 -3.05
CA ASN A 88 23.33 9.38 -1.59
C ASN A 88 21.99 9.34 -0.82
N TYR A 89 20.87 9.13 -1.51
CA TYR A 89 19.66 8.61 -0.90
C TYR A 89 18.82 7.75 -1.87
N ILE A 90 18.04 6.84 -1.30
CA ILE A 90 17.00 6.04 -1.96
C ILE A 90 15.77 5.99 -1.04
N ASP A 91 14.64 5.50 -1.53
CA ASP A 91 13.49 5.13 -0.70
C ASP A 91 13.36 3.60 -0.59
N SER A 92 12.68 3.14 0.45
CA SER A 92 12.54 1.72 0.78
C SER A 92 11.77 0.92 -0.29
N SER A 93 10.99 1.57 -1.15
CA SER A 93 10.27 0.85 -2.22
C SER A 93 11.22 0.13 -3.19
N LEU A 94 12.44 0.65 -3.35
CA LEU A 94 13.48 -0.02 -4.14
C LEU A 94 13.98 -1.32 -3.48
N LEU A 95 14.06 -1.35 -2.14
CA LEU A 95 14.39 -2.56 -1.39
C LEU A 95 13.24 -3.58 -1.51
N HIS A 96 12.00 -3.11 -1.39
CA HIS A 96 10.81 -3.95 -1.54
C HIS A 96 10.73 -4.57 -2.94
N PHE A 97 11.09 -3.83 -3.99
CA PHE A 97 11.17 -4.39 -5.34
C PHE A 97 12.13 -5.58 -5.39
N GLU A 98 13.34 -5.43 -4.84
CA GLU A 98 14.35 -6.50 -4.85
C GLU A 98 13.92 -7.73 -4.03
N THR A 99 13.15 -7.53 -2.94
CA THR A 99 12.67 -8.61 -2.07
C THR A 99 11.44 -9.31 -2.66
N ILE A 100 10.50 -8.55 -3.24
CA ILE A 100 9.23 -9.07 -3.76
C ILE A 100 9.42 -9.74 -5.12
N SER A 101 10.26 -9.19 -6.01
CA SER A 101 10.42 -9.71 -7.39
C SER A 101 10.76 -11.19 -7.47
N PRO A 102 11.73 -11.74 -6.70
CA PRO A 102 12.02 -13.17 -6.74
C PRO A 102 10.84 -14.04 -6.29
N ARG A 103 10.06 -13.55 -5.31
CA ARG A 103 8.87 -14.24 -4.81
C ARG A 103 7.76 -14.30 -5.87
N LEU A 104 7.53 -13.18 -6.58
CA LEU A 104 6.58 -13.17 -7.70
C LEU A 104 7.03 -14.10 -8.83
N ALA A 105 8.33 -14.12 -9.15
CA ALA A 105 8.87 -15.02 -10.15
C ALA A 105 8.67 -16.50 -9.77
N SER A 106 8.81 -16.87 -8.49
CA SER A 106 8.54 -18.23 -8.01
C SER A 106 7.07 -18.65 -8.13
N LEU A 107 6.15 -17.68 -8.20
CA LEU A 107 4.72 -17.88 -8.45
C LEU A 107 4.36 -17.89 -9.94
N GLY A 108 5.36 -17.80 -10.83
CA GLY A 108 5.16 -17.76 -12.28
C GLY A 108 4.81 -16.38 -12.83
N LEU A 109 4.85 -15.32 -12.02
CA LEU A 109 4.67 -13.94 -12.50
C LEU A 109 5.99 -13.43 -13.10
N GLN A 110 5.90 -12.38 -13.91
CA GLN A 110 7.06 -11.75 -14.54
C GLN A 110 7.19 -10.30 -14.05
N PRO A 111 7.78 -10.08 -12.87
CA PRO A 111 7.93 -8.75 -12.30
C PRO A 111 8.73 -7.83 -13.23
N CYS A 112 8.20 -6.64 -13.50
CA CYS A 112 8.76 -5.72 -14.46
C CYS A 112 9.27 -4.43 -13.81
N ARG A 113 10.57 -4.17 -13.95
CA ARG A 113 11.22 -2.95 -13.41
C ARG A 113 10.65 -1.68 -14.02
N ASP A 114 10.27 -1.68 -15.29
CA ASP A 114 9.71 -0.47 -15.94
C ASP A 114 8.32 -0.15 -15.39
N ARG A 115 7.48 -1.17 -15.15
CA ARG A 115 6.19 -0.98 -14.47
C ARG A 115 6.38 -0.45 -13.05
N PHE A 116 7.33 -1.01 -12.30
CA PHE A 116 7.68 -0.50 -10.98
C PHE A 116 8.10 0.97 -11.00
N ASN A 117 9.03 1.32 -11.90
CA ASN A 117 9.51 2.70 -12.04
C ASN A 117 8.38 3.66 -12.42
N ARG A 118 7.44 3.24 -13.26
CA ARG A 118 6.26 4.02 -13.65
C ARG A 118 5.29 4.20 -12.48
N CYS A 119 4.97 3.12 -11.74
CA CYS A 119 4.18 3.21 -10.50
C CYS A 119 4.81 4.20 -9.52
N ARG A 120 6.13 4.07 -9.31
CA ARG A 120 6.87 4.95 -8.40
C ARG A 120 6.81 6.41 -8.85
N ALA A 121 7.04 6.69 -10.12
CA ALA A 121 7.01 8.05 -10.65
C ALA A 121 5.62 8.67 -10.52
N LEU A 122 4.56 7.96 -10.87
CA LEU A 122 3.18 8.42 -10.76
C LEU A 122 2.78 8.63 -9.29
N SER A 123 3.13 7.70 -8.40
CA SER A 123 2.81 7.82 -6.96
C SER A 123 3.50 9.04 -6.31
N LEU A 124 4.71 9.39 -6.73
CA LEU A 124 5.49 10.47 -6.12
C LEU A 124 5.23 11.84 -6.74
N TYR A 125 4.88 11.90 -8.03
CA TYR A 125 4.92 13.16 -8.79
C TYR A 125 3.61 13.50 -9.51
N SER A 126 2.58 12.64 -9.46
CA SER A 126 1.25 13.01 -9.97
C SER A 126 0.54 13.98 -9.02
N ASN A 127 -0.45 14.70 -9.55
CA ASN A 127 -1.32 15.56 -8.75
C ASN A 127 -2.43 14.78 -8.02
N VAL A 128 -2.51 13.44 -8.22
CA VAL A 128 -3.48 12.58 -7.54
C VAL A 128 -2.77 11.89 -6.39
N PRO A 129 -3.12 12.19 -5.12
CA PRO A 129 -2.43 11.63 -3.97
C PRO A 129 -2.65 10.13 -3.87
N ASN A 130 -1.60 9.33 -4.02
CA ASN A 130 -1.63 7.91 -3.72
C ASN A 130 -1.22 7.69 -2.26
N MET A 131 -2.07 7.02 -1.48
CA MET A 131 -1.79 6.70 -0.07
C MET A 131 -1.31 5.25 0.10
N THR A 132 -1.53 4.40 -0.90
CA THR A 132 -1.00 3.03 -0.92
C THR A 132 0.51 3.05 -1.15
N GLN A 133 1.24 2.19 -0.47
CA GLN A 133 2.68 2.04 -0.64
C GLN A 133 3.04 1.78 -2.11
N ILE A 134 4.12 2.40 -2.60
CA ILE A 134 4.57 2.29 -3.99
C ILE A 134 4.70 0.83 -4.44
N ALA A 135 5.34 -0.01 -3.62
CA ALA A 135 5.52 -1.42 -3.92
C ALA A 135 4.21 -2.21 -3.84
N GLY A 136 3.24 -1.78 -3.03
CA GLY A 136 1.88 -2.35 -2.98
C GLY A 136 1.09 -2.07 -4.24
N THR A 137 1.10 -0.82 -4.71
CA THR A 137 0.49 -0.46 -6.01
C THR A 137 1.14 -1.22 -7.18
N TRP A 138 2.47 -1.36 -7.17
CA TRP A 138 3.16 -2.15 -8.18
C TRP A 138 2.81 -3.64 -8.09
N LEU A 139 2.73 -4.22 -6.90
CA LEU A 139 2.27 -5.61 -6.69
C LEU A 139 0.89 -5.83 -7.31
N MET A 140 -0.03 -4.89 -7.10
CA MET A 140 -1.36 -4.91 -7.73
C MET A 140 -1.27 -4.92 -9.27
N VAL A 141 -0.41 -4.10 -9.86
CA VAL A 141 -0.18 -4.06 -11.32
C VAL A 141 0.35 -5.40 -11.84
N GLU A 142 1.31 -6.03 -11.15
CA GLU A 142 1.83 -7.35 -11.57
C GLU A 142 0.76 -8.45 -11.47
N LEU A 143 -0.11 -8.39 -10.47
CA LEU A 143 -1.23 -9.34 -10.33
C LEU A 143 -2.31 -9.14 -11.41
N LEU A 144 -2.60 -7.91 -11.79
CA LEU A 144 -3.49 -7.61 -12.90
C LEU A 144 -2.91 -8.15 -14.23
N GLU A 145 -1.61 -8.02 -14.44
CA GLU A 145 -0.93 -8.62 -15.60
C GLU A 145 -1.00 -10.16 -15.57
N TYR A 146 -0.86 -10.78 -14.41
CA TYR A 146 -1.12 -12.22 -14.25
C TYR A 146 -2.56 -12.59 -14.63
N CYS A 147 -3.55 -11.78 -14.23
CA CYS A 147 -4.94 -12.00 -14.55
C CYS A 147 -5.31 -11.70 -16.01
N ARG A 148 -4.37 -11.36 -16.88
CA ARG A 148 -4.62 -10.98 -18.29
C ARG A 148 -5.45 -12.01 -19.07
N SER A 149 -5.22 -13.28 -18.85
CA SER A 149 -5.95 -14.38 -19.51
C SER A 149 -7.19 -14.85 -18.74
N ILE A 150 -7.42 -14.34 -17.52
CA ILE A 150 -8.54 -14.74 -16.68
C ILE A 150 -9.73 -13.83 -16.98
N HIS A 151 -10.87 -14.42 -17.34
CA HIS A 151 -12.08 -13.65 -17.62
C HIS A 151 -12.65 -13.02 -16.35
N GLY A 152 -13.13 -11.78 -16.45
CA GLY A 152 -13.84 -11.08 -15.40
C GLY A 152 -13.40 -9.63 -15.25
N ASP A 153 -14.23 -8.88 -14.55
CA ASP A 153 -14.04 -7.47 -14.25
C ASP A 153 -12.99 -7.30 -13.14
N ILE A 154 -12.62 -6.06 -12.85
CA ILE A 154 -11.73 -5.67 -11.77
C ILE A 154 -12.54 -4.87 -10.75
N ALA A 155 -12.31 -5.09 -9.46
CA ALA A 155 -12.88 -4.27 -8.38
C ALA A 155 -11.79 -3.76 -7.44
N GLU A 156 -11.93 -2.51 -7.00
CA GLU A 156 -11.17 -1.89 -5.92
C GLU A 156 -12.16 -1.35 -4.89
N CYS A 157 -12.06 -1.85 -3.67
CA CYS A 157 -12.94 -1.55 -2.55
C CYS A 157 -12.13 -0.79 -1.48
N GLY A 158 -12.49 0.47 -1.24
CA GLY A 158 -11.67 1.43 -0.53
C GLY A 158 -10.80 2.22 -1.51
N VAL A 159 -11.36 3.30 -2.05
CA VAL A 159 -10.77 4.09 -3.16
C VAL A 159 -10.14 5.37 -2.62
N PHE A 160 -10.72 5.92 -1.53
CA PHE A 160 -10.34 7.18 -0.93
C PHE A 160 -10.24 8.30 -1.99
N LYS A 161 -9.07 8.90 -2.17
CA LYS A 161 -8.82 9.99 -3.15
C LYS A 161 -8.52 9.50 -4.57
N GLY A 162 -8.62 8.19 -4.83
CA GLY A 162 -8.44 7.60 -6.16
C GLY A 162 -6.99 7.39 -6.59
N GLY A 163 -6.02 7.65 -5.72
CA GLY A 163 -4.60 7.65 -6.09
C GLY A 163 -4.08 6.28 -6.56
N ASN A 164 -4.48 5.21 -5.87
CA ASN A 164 -4.06 3.85 -6.24
C ASN A 164 -4.63 3.46 -7.61
N ALA A 165 -5.95 3.57 -7.80
CA ALA A 165 -6.61 3.29 -9.08
C ALA A 165 -6.04 4.15 -10.23
N PHE A 166 -5.72 5.43 -9.97
CA PHE A 166 -5.12 6.31 -10.96
C PHE A 166 -3.75 5.80 -11.43
N VAL A 167 -2.88 5.40 -10.50
CA VAL A 167 -1.56 4.83 -10.85
C VAL A 167 -1.71 3.51 -11.61
N VAL A 168 -2.59 2.63 -11.15
CA VAL A 168 -2.87 1.33 -11.79
C VAL A 168 -3.36 1.52 -13.23
N LEU A 169 -4.38 2.35 -13.46
CA LEU A 169 -4.92 2.65 -14.79
C LEU A 169 -3.88 3.27 -15.73
N ASN A 170 -2.93 4.02 -15.21
CA ASN A 170 -1.88 4.63 -16.02
C ASN A 170 -0.63 3.75 -16.20
N THR A 171 -0.59 2.56 -15.57
CA THR A 171 0.55 1.64 -15.66
C THR A 171 0.18 0.29 -16.27
N CYS A 172 -1.06 -0.17 -16.10
CA CYS A 172 -1.52 -1.51 -16.47
C CYS A 172 -2.55 -1.46 -17.60
N ASP A 173 -2.24 -2.07 -18.75
CA ASP A 173 -3.17 -2.13 -19.88
C ASP A 173 -4.39 -3.01 -19.60
N VAL A 174 -4.24 -4.07 -18.80
CA VAL A 174 -5.36 -4.93 -18.37
C VAL A 174 -6.40 -4.11 -17.62
N ALA A 175 -5.96 -3.22 -16.73
CA ALA A 175 -6.85 -2.33 -15.99
C ALA A 175 -7.61 -1.34 -16.89
N ARG A 176 -7.00 -0.93 -18.03
CA ARG A 176 -7.65 -0.03 -18.99
C ARG A 176 -8.65 -0.72 -19.91
N GLN A 177 -8.51 -2.02 -20.11
CA GLN A 177 -9.28 -2.78 -21.10
C GLN A 177 -10.50 -3.49 -20.50
N ARG A 178 -10.65 -3.49 -19.18
CA ARG A 178 -11.73 -4.19 -18.47
C ARG A 178 -12.57 -3.21 -17.66
N PRO A 179 -13.85 -3.52 -17.44
CA PRO A 179 -14.65 -2.79 -16.45
C PRO A 179 -13.91 -2.78 -15.10
N TYR A 180 -13.69 -1.59 -14.56
CA TYR A 180 -13.00 -1.38 -13.31
C TYR A 180 -13.94 -0.68 -12.32
N HIS A 181 -14.44 -1.45 -11.38
CA HIS A 181 -15.41 -1.00 -10.38
C HIS A 181 -14.66 -0.43 -9.17
N LEU A 182 -14.91 0.85 -8.88
CA LEU A 182 -14.33 1.57 -7.75
C LEU A 182 -15.43 1.82 -6.71
N LEU A 183 -15.33 1.13 -5.56
CA LEU A 183 -16.35 1.15 -4.51
C LEU A 183 -15.81 1.86 -3.27
N ASP A 184 -16.51 2.91 -2.80
CA ASP A 184 -16.15 3.63 -1.56
C ASP A 184 -17.37 4.41 -1.04
N SER A 185 -17.42 4.65 0.26
CA SER A 185 -18.39 5.57 0.85
C SER A 185 -18.15 7.02 0.41
N PHE A 186 -16.87 7.38 0.16
CA PHE A 186 -16.37 8.74 -0.03
C PHE A 186 -16.80 9.68 1.10
N ALA A 187 -16.86 9.14 2.31
CA ALA A 187 -17.28 9.85 3.52
C ALA A 187 -16.45 9.46 4.77
N GLY A 188 -15.44 8.59 4.59
CA GLY A 188 -14.69 7.97 5.68
C GLY A 188 -15.46 6.82 6.31
N PHE A 189 -15.09 6.45 7.53
CA PHE A 189 -15.73 5.35 8.24
C PHE A 189 -17.11 5.75 8.79
N ASP A 190 -18.10 4.87 8.61
CA ASP A 190 -19.42 5.04 9.21
C ASP A 190 -19.46 4.45 10.63
N LYS A 191 -19.10 3.16 10.75
CA LYS A 191 -19.18 2.42 11.98
C LYS A 191 -17.97 1.50 12.16
N LEU A 192 -17.40 1.48 13.35
CA LEU A 192 -16.33 0.57 13.74
C LEU A 192 -16.89 -0.58 14.56
N SER A 193 -16.33 -1.78 14.37
CA SER A 193 -16.59 -2.92 15.25
C SER A 193 -15.65 -2.89 16.47
N ASP A 194 -15.89 -3.76 17.45
CA ASP A 194 -15.06 -3.85 18.66
C ASP A 194 -13.61 -4.28 18.39
N CYS A 195 -13.35 -4.88 17.22
CA CYS A 195 -12.01 -5.28 16.81
C CYS A 195 -11.28 -4.22 15.95
N ASP A 196 -11.93 -3.11 15.64
CA ASP A 196 -11.33 -2.02 14.90
C ASP A 196 -10.75 -0.95 15.84
N PRO A 197 -9.69 -0.24 15.46
CA PRO A 197 -9.04 0.76 16.32
C PRO A 197 -9.92 2.01 16.47
N GLN A 198 -10.63 2.12 17.60
CA GLN A 198 -11.62 3.17 17.86
C GLN A 198 -11.06 4.60 17.75
N GLN A 199 -9.78 4.81 18.04
CA GLN A 199 -9.09 6.10 17.91
C GLN A 199 -8.98 6.57 16.45
N ARG A 200 -9.22 5.70 15.46
CA ARG A 200 -9.15 5.99 14.02
C ARG A 200 -10.52 6.24 13.39
N ALA A 201 -11.57 6.38 14.18
CA ALA A 201 -12.95 6.55 13.70
C ALA A 201 -13.19 7.78 12.80
N ILE A 202 -12.30 8.78 12.83
CA ILE A 202 -12.39 10.00 12.01
C ILE A 202 -11.51 9.97 10.75
N ASP A 203 -10.76 8.89 10.55
CA ASP A 203 -9.85 8.79 9.41
C ASP A 203 -10.61 8.81 8.08
N PHE A 204 -9.92 9.23 7.02
CA PHE A 204 -10.40 9.22 5.63
C PHE A 204 -11.64 10.09 5.32
N ARG A 205 -12.02 11.01 6.21
CA ARG A 205 -13.15 11.93 5.98
C ARG A 205 -12.82 13.08 5.04
N ASP A 206 -11.54 13.36 4.77
CA ASP A 206 -11.05 14.43 3.90
C ASP A 206 -11.05 13.98 2.42
N VAL A 207 -12.17 13.46 1.94
CA VAL A 207 -12.38 12.98 0.59
C VAL A 207 -13.59 13.66 -0.06
N SER A 208 -13.54 13.91 -1.37
CA SER A 208 -14.63 14.46 -2.15
C SER A 208 -14.95 13.57 -3.34
N PHE A 209 -16.17 13.05 -3.37
CA PHE A 209 -16.65 12.22 -4.49
C PHE A 209 -16.55 12.93 -5.84
N SER A 210 -16.88 14.24 -5.90
CA SER A 210 -16.77 15.00 -7.15
C SER A 210 -15.34 15.08 -7.66
N GLN A 211 -14.36 15.34 -6.78
CA GLN A 211 -12.95 15.36 -7.16
C GLN A 211 -12.48 13.99 -7.67
N VAL A 212 -12.89 12.91 -7.03
CA VAL A 212 -12.56 11.55 -7.49
C VAL A 212 -13.23 11.26 -8.83
N SER A 213 -14.49 11.67 -9.03
CA SER A 213 -15.20 11.53 -10.32
C SER A 213 -14.49 12.27 -11.44
N ASP A 214 -13.98 13.47 -11.16
CA ASP A 214 -13.24 14.28 -12.15
C ASP A 214 -11.92 13.60 -12.58
N ILE A 215 -11.23 12.92 -11.65
CA ILE A 215 -10.01 12.16 -11.96
C ILE A 215 -10.30 11.07 -13.00
N PHE A 216 -11.44 10.39 -12.86
CA PHE A 216 -11.77 9.23 -13.71
C PHE A 216 -12.69 9.56 -14.89
N ALA A 217 -13.10 10.83 -15.09
CA ALA A 217 -14.04 11.23 -16.12
C ALA A 217 -13.62 10.80 -17.55
N ASN A 218 -12.34 10.68 -17.84
CA ASN A 218 -11.81 10.28 -19.14
C ASN A 218 -11.54 8.76 -19.27
N PHE A 219 -11.82 7.96 -18.23
CA PHE A 219 -11.65 6.50 -18.27
C PHE A 219 -13.00 5.84 -18.49
N GLN A 220 -13.34 5.51 -19.73
CA GLN A 220 -14.66 4.96 -20.11
C GLN A 220 -14.97 3.60 -19.47
N ASN A 221 -13.96 2.88 -19.02
CA ASN A 221 -14.10 1.57 -18.38
C ASN A 221 -14.21 1.63 -16.86
N VAL A 222 -14.11 2.82 -16.25
CA VAL A 222 -14.22 3.00 -14.80
C VAL A 222 -15.67 3.24 -14.41
N VAL A 223 -16.13 2.52 -13.39
CA VAL A 223 -17.46 2.66 -12.80
C VAL A 223 -17.32 2.97 -11.32
N LEU A 224 -17.76 4.17 -10.92
CA LEU A 224 -17.74 4.61 -9.52
C LEU A 224 -19.03 4.20 -8.81
N HIS A 225 -18.90 3.55 -7.65
CA HIS A 225 -20.00 3.15 -6.79
C HIS A 225 -19.88 3.86 -5.44
N LYS A 226 -20.65 4.94 -5.27
CA LYS A 226 -20.68 5.72 -4.02
C LYS A 226 -21.70 5.13 -3.05
N GLY A 227 -21.28 4.84 -1.84
CA GLY A 227 -22.11 4.37 -0.73
C GLY A 227 -21.40 3.31 0.12
N LEU A 228 -22.03 2.92 1.20
CA LEU A 228 -21.57 1.80 2.02
C LEU A 228 -21.64 0.49 1.24
N PHE A 229 -20.81 -0.49 1.57
CA PHE A 229 -20.79 -1.76 0.83
C PHE A 229 -22.14 -2.50 0.94
N GLU A 230 -22.79 -2.45 2.09
CA GLU A 230 -24.11 -3.02 2.29
C GLU A 230 -25.18 -2.45 1.33
N GLU A 231 -24.99 -1.21 0.87
CA GLU A 231 -25.88 -0.54 -0.07
C GLU A 231 -25.47 -0.74 -1.53
N THR A 232 -24.16 -0.79 -1.79
CA THR A 232 -23.62 -0.81 -3.16
C THR A 232 -23.50 -2.22 -3.72
N LEU A 233 -23.08 -3.21 -2.92
CA LEU A 233 -22.93 -4.59 -3.38
C LEU A 233 -24.23 -5.21 -3.93
N PRO A 234 -25.41 -5.03 -3.29
CA PRO A 234 -26.65 -5.57 -3.84
C PRO A 234 -27.07 -4.94 -5.18
N ARG A 235 -26.52 -3.77 -5.52
CA ARG A 235 -26.84 -3.06 -6.78
C ARG A 235 -25.88 -3.41 -7.91
N LEU A 236 -24.77 -4.11 -7.61
CA LEU A 236 -23.88 -4.62 -8.64
C LEU A 236 -24.58 -5.73 -9.41
N GLU A 237 -24.54 -5.63 -10.73
CA GLU A 237 -25.04 -6.70 -11.60
C GLU A 237 -24.28 -8.01 -11.32
N GLU A 238 -24.90 -9.14 -11.67
CA GLU A 238 -24.27 -10.44 -11.55
C GLU A 238 -23.11 -10.55 -12.54
N ARG A 239 -21.88 -10.45 -12.03
CA ARG A 239 -20.62 -10.41 -12.81
C ARG A 239 -19.62 -11.40 -12.26
N LYS A 240 -18.63 -11.76 -13.06
CA LYS A 240 -17.43 -12.44 -12.63
C LYS A 240 -16.29 -11.43 -12.52
N TYR A 241 -15.39 -11.68 -11.58
CA TYR A 241 -14.22 -10.85 -11.34
C TYR A 241 -12.96 -11.68 -11.52
N SER A 242 -11.95 -11.11 -12.17
CA SER A 242 -10.62 -11.71 -12.29
C SER A 242 -9.71 -11.27 -11.15
N PHE A 243 -9.94 -10.06 -10.64
CA PHE A 243 -9.13 -9.46 -9.58
C PHE A 243 -9.99 -8.56 -8.69
N VAL A 244 -9.79 -8.67 -7.39
CA VAL A 244 -10.43 -7.79 -6.39
C VAL A 244 -9.38 -7.28 -5.41
N TYR A 245 -9.27 -5.96 -5.28
CA TYR A 245 -8.47 -5.29 -4.27
C TYR A 245 -9.36 -4.80 -3.13
N MET A 246 -9.02 -5.13 -1.90
CA MET A 246 -9.76 -4.76 -0.69
C MET A 246 -8.84 -3.96 0.24
N ASP A 247 -9.13 -2.67 0.40
CA ASP A 247 -8.39 -1.72 1.23
C ASP A 247 -9.39 -0.84 2.01
N CYS A 248 -10.25 -1.50 2.78
CA CYS A 248 -11.34 -0.86 3.53
C CYS A 248 -11.07 -0.82 5.04
N ASP A 249 -9.89 -1.25 5.48
CA ASP A 249 -9.36 -1.14 6.84
C ASP A 249 -10.12 -1.92 7.93
N LEU A 250 -11.44 -2.05 7.84
CA LEU A 250 -12.32 -2.47 8.91
C LEU A 250 -12.78 -3.93 8.77
N TYR A 251 -13.14 -4.53 9.90
CA TYR A 251 -13.56 -5.94 9.98
C TYR A 251 -14.86 -6.23 9.22
N GLU A 252 -15.97 -5.54 9.56
CA GLU A 252 -17.28 -5.84 8.94
C GLU A 252 -17.31 -5.55 7.44
N PRO A 253 -16.79 -4.40 6.94
CA PRO A 253 -16.67 -4.17 5.51
C PRO A 253 -15.85 -5.25 4.78
N THR A 254 -14.70 -5.65 5.33
CA THR A 254 -13.86 -6.71 4.73
C THR A 254 -14.61 -8.04 4.65
N LYS A 255 -15.32 -8.41 5.70
CA LYS A 255 -16.13 -9.65 5.74
C LYS A 255 -17.22 -9.63 4.67
N ALA A 256 -17.99 -8.54 4.59
CA ALA A 256 -19.03 -8.39 3.57
C ALA A 256 -18.47 -8.48 2.13
N LEU A 257 -17.31 -7.87 1.88
CA LEU A 257 -16.63 -7.95 0.58
C LEU A 257 -16.16 -9.36 0.26
N LEU A 258 -15.58 -10.08 1.21
CA LEU A 258 -15.15 -11.48 1.01
C LEU A 258 -16.36 -12.38 0.70
N GLU A 259 -17.47 -12.26 1.46
CA GLU A 259 -18.70 -13.01 1.23
C GLU A 259 -19.29 -12.72 -0.16
N TYR A 260 -19.26 -11.47 -0.61
CA TYR A 260 -19.80 -11.09 -1.91
C TYR A 260 -18.90 -11.55 -3.06
N PHE A 261 -17.60 -11.24 -3.03
CA PHE A 261 -16.71 -11.42 -4.17
C PHE A 261 -16.19 -12.84 -4.32
N TRP A 262 -16.02 -13.60 -3.23
CA TRP A 262 -15.42 -14.94 -3.30
C TRP A 262 -16.15 -15.90 -4.24
N GLY A 263 -17.50 -15.93 -4.19
CA GLY A 263 -18.32 -16.75 -5.08
C GLY A 263 -18.34 -16.25 -6.54
N ARG A 264 -17.99 -14.99 -6.76
CA ARG A 264 -17.97 -14.31 -8.05
C ARG A 264 -16.58 -14.22 -8.69
N LEU A 265 -15.56 -14.58 -7.94
CA LEU A 265 -14.19 -14.63 -8.45
C LEU A 265 -14.07 -15.79 -9.45
N SER A 266 -13.49 -15.54 -10.61
CA SER A 266 -13.21 -16.55 -11.63
C SER A 266 -12.12 -17.53 -11.16
N PRO A 267 -12.16 -18.81 -11.58
CA PRO A 267 -11.06 -19.74 -11.32
C PRO A 267 -9.72 -19.15 -11.80
N GLY A 268 -8.69 -19.23 -10.96
CA GLY A 268 -7.39 -18.60 -11.18
C GLY A 268 -7.32 -17.12 -10.82
N GLY A 269 -8.45 -16.43 -10.65
CA GLY A 269 -8.48 -15.05 -10.18
C GLY A 269 -8.03 -14.92 -8.73
N CYS A 270 -7.74 -13.71 -8.29
CA CYS A 270 -7.24 -13.48 -6.95
C CYS A 270 -7.87 -12.27 -6.24
N VAL A 271 -7.85 -12.36 -4.91
CA VAL A 271 -8.13 -11.25 -4.01
C VAL A 271 -6.82 -10.78 -3.41
N MET A 272 -6.59 -9.48 -3.40
CA MET A 272 -5.50 -8.82 -2.71
C MET A 272 -6.08 -7.94 -1.60
N LEU A 273 -5.65 -8.16 -0.36
CA LEU A 273 -6.11 -7.41 0.80
C LEU A 273 -4.97 -6.58 1.38
N HIS A 274 -5.27 -5.34 1.74
CA HIS A 274 -4.35 -4.48 2.50
C HIS A 274 -4.51 -4.73 4.01
N ASP A 275 -3.64 -4.13 4.84
CA ASP A 275 -3.62 -4.22 6.30
C ASP A 275 -3.55 -5.65 6.89
N CYS A 276 -2.90 -6.54 6.16
CA CYS A 276 -2.68 -7.93 6.58
C CYS A 276 -1.35 -8.15 7.32
N TRP A 277 -0.70 -7.08 7.77
CA TRP A 277 0.50 -7.14 8.60
C TRP A 277 0.29 -6.36 9.90
N GLN A 278 0.90 -6.82 10.97
CA GLN A 278 0.84 -6.17 12.26
C GLN A 278 2.25 -5.83 12.76
N PRO A 279 2.45 -4.67 13.38
CA PRO A 279 3.71 -4.36 14.02
C PRO A 279 3.99 -5.35 15.16
N PRO A 280 5.27 -5.60 15.48
CA PRO A 280 5.63 -6.48 16.59
C PRO A 280 5.08 -5.96 17.92
N ALA A 281 4.85 -6.85 18.86
CA ALA A 281 4.48 -6.48 20.23
C ALA A 281 5.54 -5.54 20.81
N GLY A 282 5.09 -4.44 21.45
CA GLY A 282 5.98 -3.41 21.98
C GLY A 282 6.44 -2.37 20.95
N ALA A 283 5.79 -2.28 19.79
CA ALA A 283 6.01 -1.15 18.88
C ALA A 283 5.78 0.20 19.61
N PRO A 284 6.60 1.23 19.33
CA PRO A 284 6.51 2.52 20.01
C PRO A 284 5.14 3.18 19.85
N ALA A 285 4.70 3.93 20.87
CA ALA A 285 3.37 4.55 20.92
C ALA A 285 3.09 5.55 19.78
N HIS A 286 4.12 6.09 19.12
CA HIS A 286 3.96 6.98 17.96
C HIS A 286 3.72 6.22 16.64
N VAL A 287 3.91 4.89 16.61
CA VAL A 287 3.55 4.07 15.47
C VAL A 287 2.04 3.91 15.47
N PRO A 288 1.34 4.27 14.38
CA PRO A 288 -0.11 4.16 14.31
C PRO A 288 -0.58 2.75 14.64
N THR A 289 -1.69 2.63 15.37
CA THR A 289 -2.33 1.35 15.60
C THR A 289 -2.75 0.76 14.25
N ALA A 290 -2.29 -0.46 13.97
CA ALA A 290 -2.64 -1.14 12.74
C ALA A 290 -4.15 -1.48 12.71
N PHE A 291 -4.74 -1.46 11.53
CA PHE A 291 -6.06 -2.00 11.31
C PHE A 291 -5.98 -3.53 11.35
N THR A 292 -6.51 -4.11 12.41
CA THR A 292 -6.45 -5.58 12.63
C THR A 292 -7.68 -6.30 12.09
N GLY A 293 -8.72 -5.54 11.77
CA GLY A 293 -10.02 -6.04 11.29
C GLY A 293 -9.91 -6.84 10.01
N THR A 294 -9.17 -6.34 9.01
CA THR A 294 -8.96 -7.00 7.72
C THR A 294 -8.37 -8.40 7.86
N LEU A 295 -7.26 -8.52 8.60
CA LEU A 295 -6.59 -9.81 8.79
C LEU A 295 -7.46 -10.80 9.57
N ARG A 296 -8.24 -10.31 10.54
CA ARG A 296 -9.19 -11.12 11.30
C ARG A 296 -10.32 -11.63 10.41
N ALA A 297 -10.95 -10.77 9.63
CA ALA A 297 -12.02 -11.14 8.70
C ALA A 297 -11.54 -12.19 7.68
N LEU A 298 -10.34 -12.01 7.13
CA LEU A 298 -9.74 -12.97 6.22
C LEU A 298 -9.55 -14.36 6.85
N ARG A 299 -9.02 -14.43 8.08
CA ARG A 299 -8.78 -15.69 8.80
C ARG A 299 -10.06 -16.42 9.19
N GLU A 300 -11.12 -15.68 9.51
CA GLU A 300 -12.43 -16.26 9.87
C GLU A 300 -13.20 -16.73 8.63
N PHE A 301 -13.03 -16.05 7.49
CA PHE A 301 -13.73 -16.35 6.24
C PHE A 301 -13.15 -17.57 5.50
N LEU A 302 -11.82 -17.67 5.41
CA LEU A 302 -11.18 -18.70 4.61
C LEU A 302 -11.14 -20.05 5.34
N PRO A 303 -11.34 -21.18 4.60
CA PRO A 303 -11.00 -22.50 5.11
C PRO A 303 -9.55 -22.57 5.61
N LYS A 304 -9.30 -23.34 6.66
CA LYS A 304 -7.99 -23.41 7.33
C LYS A 304 -6.82 -23.88 6.44
N ASP A 305 -7.16 -24.63 5.38
CA ASP A 305 -6.22 -25.17 4.38
C ASP A 305 -6.01 -24.25 3.18
N THR A 306 -6.67 -23.09 3.17
CA THR A 306 -6.48 -22.11 2.09
C THR A 306 -5.11 -21.45 2.19
N GLU A 307 -4.36 -21.51 1.09
CA GLU A 307 -3.06 -20.85 0.99
C GLU A 307 -3.23 -19.32 0.93
N VAL A 308 -2.62 -18.63 1.89
CA VAL A 308 -2.56 -17.16 1.94
C VAL A 308 -1.12 -16.73 1.77
N LEU A 309 -0.82 -16.02 0.70
CA LEU A 309 0.50 -15.48 0.44
C LEU A 309 0.64 -14.10 1.08
N SER A 310 1.52 -13.97 2.06
CA SER A 310 1.73 -12.72 2.77
C SER A 310 2.88 -11.91 2.16
N PHE A 311 2.67 -10.61 1.96
CA PHE A 311 3.67 -9.63 1.55
C PHE A 311 3.81 -8.56 2.64
N PRO A 312 4.54 -8.89 3.72
CA PRO A 312 4.68 -7.98 4.85
C PRO A 312 5.34 -6.64 4.46
N GLU A 313 6.19 -6.63 3.42
CA GLU A 313 6.84 -5.43 2.88
C GLU A 313 5.83 -4.34 2.46
N THR A 314 4.63 -4.75 2.11
CA THR A 314 3.55 -3.88 1.63
C THR A 314 2.26 -4.02 2.43
N THR A 315 2.27 -4.76 3.55
CA THR A 315 1.11 -5.10 4.39
C THR A 315 0.02 -5.92 3.70
N HIS A 316 0.29 -6.50 2.53
CA HIS A 316 -0.71 -7.22 1.75
C HIS A 316 -0.74 -8.73 1.99
N ALA A 317 -1.93 -9.30 1.80
CA ALA A 317 -2.14 -10.73 1.63
C ALA A 317 -2.82 -11.01 0.28
N LEU A 318 -2.48 -12.14 -0.33
CA LEU A 318 -3.06 -12.59 -1.59
C LEU A 318 -3.70 -13.96 -1.40
N VAL A 319 -4.86 -14.15 -2.02
CA VAL A 319 -5.55 -15.44 -2.06
C VAL A 319 -6.02 -15.69 -3.49
N PHE A 320 -5.60 -16.84 -4.04
CA PHE A 320 -6.02 -17.25 -5.39
C PHE A 320 -7.23 -18.19 -5.31
N LYS A 321 -8.18 -18.00 -6.22
CA LYS A 321 -9.33 -18.91 -6.40
C LYS A 321 -8.85 -20.16 -7.16
N ARG A 322 -8.91 -21.30 -6.52
CA ARG A 322 -8.69 -22.60 -7.17
C ARG A 322 -9.88 -23.07 -7.98
#